data_fe6f73aa037c9c05194f9d68ab43c355
#
_entry.id   fe6f73aa037c9c05194f9d68ab43c355
#
_cell.length_a   1.000
_cell.length_b   1.000
_cell.length_c   1.000
_cell.angle_alpha   90.00
_cell.angle_beta   90.00
_cell.angle_gamma   90.00
#
_symmetry.space_group_name_H-M   'P 1'
#
loop_
_entity.id
_entity.type
_entity.pdbx_description
1 polymer ?
#
loop_
_entity_poly.entity_id
_entity_poly.type
_entity_poly.pdbx_seq_one_letter_code
_entity_poly.pdbx_strand_id
1 'polypeptide(L)'
;MTRWSLCGWILWLALAPAQAQSIRAVTETTPYTFVAGGKVVGTATEVVEMTLQRAGLADYTVHLYPWARAYDMALKEPQVLIFLIARTAARESQFHWAGEIMQIQYHLYRLKRRPLEVTDLPSARAYTIGVMRDDVRQQYLRSKGFDKLVVSAQPIDNFRKLLSGQVDLVPLTTDDAAMLCKETGFDCADLQRVLTLDEATTGLYMAYSRQTPLEVVQRTRQAFEKLKAEGLVKRTMERGS
;
A
#
# COMPACT_ATOMS: atom_id res chain seq x y z
N MET A 1 -42.95 -8.57 67.41
CA MET A 1 -41.67 -7.88 67.17
C MET A 1 -40.94 -8.66 66.11
N THR A 2 -41.14 -8.36 64.84
CA THR A 2 -40.53 -9.06 63.67
C THR A 2 -39.59 -8.13 62.93
N ARG A 3 -38.27 -8.44 63.01
CA ARG A 3 -37.20 -7.70 62.33
C ARG A 3 -37.04 -8.27 60.91
N TRP A 4 -37.34 -7.46 59.91
CA TRP A 4 -37.03 -7.76 58.52
C TRP A 4 -35.61 -7.31 58.22
N SER A 5 -34.72 -8.25 57.86
CA SER A 5 -33.36 -8.00 57.35
C SER A 5 -33.45 -7.82 55.83
N LEU A 6 -33.23 -6.61 55.37
CA LEU A 6 -33.00 -6.31 53.93
C LEU A 6 -31.58 -6.70 53.54
N CYS A 7 -31.43 -7.84 52.85
CA CYS A 7 -30.18 -8.19 52.14
C CYS A 7 -30.07 -7.39 50.86
N GLY A 8 -29.23 -6.36 50.88
CA GLY A 8 -28.88 -5.61 49.65
C GLY A 8 -27.93 -6.43 48.77
N TRP A 9 -28.39 -6.83 47.61
CA TRP A 9 -27.57 -7.43 46.58
C TRP A 9 -26.83 -6.30 45.83
N ILE A 10 -25.49 -6.19 46.09
CA ILE A 10 -24.61 -5.31 45.29
C ILE A 10 -24.25 -6.06 44.02
N LEU A 11 -24.85 -5.65 42.90
CA LEU A 11 -24.45 -6.11 41.56
C LEU A 11 -23.07 -5.47 41.24
N TRP A 12 -22.02 -6.29 41.30
CA TRP A 12 -20.73 -5.95 40.74
C TRP A 12 -20.86 -6.07 39.18
N LEU A 13 -21.00 -4.93 38.51
CA LEU A 13 -20.77 -4.88 37.06
C LEU A 13 -19.26 -5.09 36.85
N ALA A 14 -18.89 -6.31 36.44
CA ALA A 14 -17.57 -6.60 35.92
C ALA A 14 -17.40 -5.85 34.60
N LEU A 15 -16.73 -4.71 34.62
CA LEU A 15 -16.18 -4.12 33.38
C LEU A 15 -15.12 -5.11 32.85
N ALA A 16 -15.52 -5.92 31.87
CA ALA A 16 -14.56 -6.71 31.10
C ALA A 16 -13.62 -5.70 30.40
N PRO A 17 -12.28 -5.82 30.56
CA PRO A 17 -11.37 -4.99 29.79
C PRO A 17 -11.62 -5.28 28.32
N ALA A 18 -12.01 -4.26 27.55
CA ALA A 18 -12.03 -4.35 26.11
C ALA A 18 -10.59 -4.68 25.69
N GLN A 19 -10.33 -5.91 25.31
CA GLN A 19 -9.04 -6.29 24.74
C GLN A 19 -8.86 -5.43 23.50
N ALA A 20 -7.95 -4.46 23.57
CA ALA A 20 -7.52 -3.69 22.42
C ALA A 20 -6.92 -4.71 21.43
N GLN A 21 -7.64 -5.01 20.38
CA GLN A 21 -7.14 -5.90 19.33
C GLN A 21 -5.89 -5.29 18.71
N SER A 22 -4.81 -6.07 18.60
CA SER A 22 -3.55 -5.65 17.99
C SER A 22 -3.77 -5.15 16.55
N ILE A 23 -3.12 -4.05 16.17
CA ILE A 23 -3.16 -3.51 14.81
C ILE A 23 -2.29 -4.39 13.91
N ARG A 24 -2.86 -4.81 12.78
CA ARG A 24 -2.10 -5.50 11.73
C ARG A 24 -1.80 -4.51 10.62
N ALA A 25 -0.55 -4.03 10.56
CA ALA A 25 -0.07 -3.22 9.47
C ALA A 25 0.33 -4.14 8.31
N VAL A 26 -0.29 -3.95 7.15
CA VAL A 26 -0.12 -4.81 5.98
C VAL A 26 0.22 -4.00 4.74
N THR A 27 1.07 -4.55 3.87
CA THR A 27 1.40 -3.99 2.56
C THR A 27 2.06 -5.08 1.71
N GLU A 28 2.59 -4.70 0.54
CA GLU A 28 3.39 -5.56 -0.33
C GLU A 28 4.87 -5.20 -0.30
N THR A 29 5.72 -6.01 -0.94
CA THR A 29 7.13 -5.68 -1.13
C THR A 29 7.27 -4.56 -2.16
N THR A 30 7.99 -3.49 -1.78
CA THR A 30 8.30 -2.33 -2.61
C THR A 30 9.72 -1.85 -2.32
N PRO A 31 10.29 -0.87 -3.04
CA PRO A 31 11.56 -0.23 -2.68
C PRO A 31 11.57 0.36 -1.26
N TYR A 32 10.40 0.69 -0.72
CA TYR A 32 10.23 1.37 0.58
C TYR A 32 9.84 0.44 1.71
N THR A 33 9.59 -0.85 1.42
CA THR A 33 9.21 -1.87 2.41
C THR A 33 9.55 -3.27 1.89
N PHE A 34 10.40 -3.97 2.61
CA PHE A 34 10.96 -5.29 2.22
C PHE A 34 11.38 -6.09 3.46
N VAL A 35 11.78 -7.35 3.27
CA VAL A 35 12.30 -8.18 4.35
C VAL A 35 13.83 -8.09 4.40
N ALA A 36 14.39 -7.75 5.56
CA ALA A 36 15.81 -7.89 5.85
C ALA A 36 16.01 -8.42 7.27
N GLY A 37 16.92 -9.40 7.43
CA GLY A 37 17.15 -10.03 8.72
C GLY A 37 15.91 -10.68 9.35
N GLY A 38 14.97 -11.18 8.53
CA GLY A 38 13.73 -11.80 8.98
C GLY A 38 12.66 -10.82 9.49
N LYS A 39 12.89 -9.51 9.33
CA LYS A 39 11.94 -8.45 9.73
C LYS A 39 11.51 -7.64 8.52
N VAL A 40 10.29 -7.10 8.57
CA VAL A 40 9.82 -6.10 7.61
C VAL A 40 10.48 -4.78 7.95
N VAL A 41 11.19 -4.21 7.00
CA VAL A 41 11.94 -2.94 7.14
C VAL A 41 11.70 -2.06 5.91
N GLY A 42 12.28 -0.86 5.93
CA GLY A 42 12.22 0.13 4.84
C GLY A 42 11.63 1.44 5.33
N THR A 43 11.83 2.48 4.54
CA THR A 43 11.47 3.85 4.94
C THR A 43 9.99 4.04 5.20
N ALA A 44 9.11 3.41 4.40
CA ALA A 44 7.67 3.47 4.66
C ALA A 44 7.26 2.67 5.90
N THR A 45 7.90 1.52 6.16
CA THR A 45 7.70 0.77 7.42
C THR A 45 8.07 1.63 8.62
N GLU A 46 9.23 2.30 8.58
CA GLU A 46 9.69 3.19 9.66
C GLU A 46 8.69 4.34 9.91
N VAL A 47 8.15 4.97 8.86
CA VAL A 47 7.12 6.01 8.99
C VAL A 47 5.88 5.47 9.70
N VAL A 48 5.42 4.28 9.32
CA VAL A 48 4.24 3.64 9.95
C VAL A 48 4.51 3.34 11.42
N GLU A 49 5.65 2.74 11.74
CA GLU A 49 6.03 2.40 13.12
C GLU A 49 6.18 3.64 14.01
N MET A 50 6.89 4.68 13.54
CA MET A 50 6.97 5.96 14.24
C MET A 50 5.58 6.57 14.48
N THR A 51 4.68 6.45 13.50
CA THR A 51 3.32 6.99 13.61
C THR A 51 2.53 6.25 14.68
N LEU A 52 2.55 4.91 14.66
CA LEU A 52 1.84 4.08 15.64
C LEU A 52 2.40 4.28 17.06
N GLN A 53 3.71 4.33 17.21
CA GLN A 53 4.37 4.63 18.49
C GLN A 53 3.99 6.01 19.02
N ARG A 54 4.04 7.04 18.19
CA ARG A 54 3.64 8.41 18.54
C ARG A 54 2.15 8.50 18.89
N ALA A 55 1.31 7.68 18.27
CA ALA A 55 -0.11 7.56 18.58
C ALA A 55 -0.37 6.80 19.90
N GLY A 56 0.65 6.23 20.55
CA GLY A 56 0.50 5.36 21.73
C GLY A 56 -0.18 4.03 21.41
N LEU A 57 -0.05 3.55 20.18
CA LEU A 57 -0.58 2.28 19.67
C LEU A 57 0.57 1.28 19.55
N ALA A 58 1.09 0.81 20.67
CA ALA A 58 2.30 -0.02 20.72
C ALA A 58 2.06 -1.51 20.38
N ASP A 59 0.81 -1.97 20.45
CA ASP A 59 0.45 -3.35 20.11
C ASP A 59 0.10 -3.42 18.60
N TYR A 60 1.12 -3.71 17.78
CA TYR A 60 0.98 -3.89 16.34
C TYR A 60 1.97 -4.91 15.79
N THR A 61 1.62 -5.44 14.62
CA THR A 61 2.50 -6.29 13.80
C THR A 61 2.56 -5.76 12.38
N VAL A 62 3.71 -5.95 11.69
CA VAL A 62 3.88 -5.54 10.30
C VAL A 62 4.11 -6.78 9.43
N HIS A 63 3.34 -6.91 8.35
CA HIS A 63 3.41 -8.06 7.45
C HIS A 63 3.41 -7.65 5.98
N LEU A 64 4.18 -8.39 5.17
CA LEU A 64 4.13 -8.31 3.72
C LEU A 64 3.29 -9.45 3.15
N TYR A 65 2.38 -9.10 2.26
CA TYR A 65 1.56 -10.03 1.49
C TYR A 65 1.57 -9.64 0.01
N PRO A 66 1.20 -10.56 -0.91
CA PRO A 66 0.79 -10.12 -2.24
C PRO A 66 -0.28 -9.04 -2.14
N TRP A 67 -0.19 -7.99 -2.97
CA TRP A 67 -1.08 -6.82 -2.89
C TRP A 67 -2.56 -7.16 -2.73
N ALA A 68 -3.10 -8.03 -3.60
CA ALA A 68 -4.51 -8.41 -3.56
C ALA A 68 -4.95 -8.99 -2.21
N ARG A 69 -4.05 -9.72 -1.51
CA ARG A 69 -4.31 -10.26 -0.17
C ARG A 69 -4.31 -9.16 0.88
N ALA A 70 -3.29 -8.28 0.88
CA ALA A 70 -3.24 -7.15 1.81
C ALA A 70 -4.47 -6.25 1.65
N TYR A 71 -4.87 -5.99 0.41
CA TYR A 71 -6.05 -5.18 0.09
C TYR A 71 -7.35 -5.85 0.56
N ASP A 72 -7.54 -7.15 0.30
CA ASP A 72 -8.71 -7.92 0.75
C ASP A 72 -8.84 -7.94 2.29
N MET A 73 -7.72 -8.15 3.00
CA MET A 73 -7.68 -8.08 4.46
C MET A 73 -8.14 -6.71 4.97
N ALA A 74 -7.63 -5.63 4.37
CA ALA A 74 -7.98 -4.27 4.76
C ALA A 74 -9.45 -3.90 4.45
N LEU A 75 -10.07 -4.54 3.47
CA LEU A 75 -11.49 -4.38 3.17
C LEU A 75 -12.41 -5.13 4.16
N LYS A 76 -11.97 -6.30 4.66
CA LYS A 76 -12.87 -7.25 5.34
C LYS A 76 -12.62 -7.42 6.83
N GLU A 77 -11.41 -7.16 7.30
CA GLU A 77 -11.00 -7.49 8.65
C GLU A 77 -10.85 -6.24 9.53
N PRO A 78 -11.23 -6.30 10.81
CA PRO A 78 -11.06 -5.18 11.72
C PRO A 78 -9.59 -4.94 12.04
N GLN A 79 -9.25 -3.69 12.39
CA GLN A 79 -7.93 -3.27 12.87
C GLN A 79 -6.77 -3.58 11.91
N VAL A 80 -7.06 -3.61 10.62
CA VAL A 80 -6.04 -3.68 9.58
C VAL A 80 -5.67 -2.27 9.12
N LEU A 81 -4.39 -1.95 9.23
CA LEU A 81 -3.77 -0.75 8.66
C LEU A 81 -3.05 -1.15 7.38
N ILE A 82 -3.61 -0.82 6.23
CA ILE A 82 -2.89 -0.96 4.96
C ILE A 82 -2.10 0.31 4.67
N PHE A 83 -0.87 0.17 4.21
CA PHE A 83 -0.03 1.33 3.87
C PHE A 83 0.60 1.20 2.48
N LEU A 84 1.06 2.33 1.93
CA LEU A 84 1.40 2.52 0.53
C LEU A 84 0.21 2.23 -0.41
N ILE A 85 -1.01 2.48 0.06
CA ILE A 85 -2.21 2.36 -0.76
C ILE A 85 -2.52 3.67 -1.50
N ALA A 86 -2.73 3.57 -2.81
CA ALA A 86 -3.17 4.69 -3.63
C ALA A 86 -4.59 5.12 -3.24
N ARG A 87 -4.78 6.41 -2.94
CA ARG A 87 -6.09 7.00 -2.66
C ARG A 87 -6.76 7.42 -3.97
N THR A 88 -7.87 6.81 -4.30
CA THR A 88 -8.64 7.07 -5.51
C THR A 88 -10.11 7.28 -5.18
N ALA A 89 -10.87 7.90 -6.08
CA ALA A 89 -12.31 8.10 -5.91
C ALA A 89 -13.05 6.76 -5.66
N ALA A 90 -12.64 5.69 -6.33
CA ALA A 90 -13.21 4.35 -6.16
C ALA A 90 -12.94 3.74 -4.77
N ARG A 91 -11.87 4.16 -4.12
CA ARG A 91 -11.47 3.64 -2.80
C ARG A 91 -11.85 4.58 -1.64
N GLU A 92 -12.28 5.81 -1.93
CA GLU A 92 -12.51 6.86 -0.92
C GLU A 92 -13.40 6.41 0.22
N SER A 93 -14.53 5.77 -0.08
CA SER A 93 -15.49 5.31 0.92
C SER A 93 -15.16 3.96 1.56
N GLN A 94 -14.14 3.26 1.05
CA GLN A 94 -13.80 1.91 1.50
C GLN A 94 -12.91 1.88 2.74
N PHE A 95 -12.24 3.01 3.06
CA PHE A 95 -11.24 3.08 4.12
C PHE A 95 -11.41 4.30 5.01
N HIS A 96 -10.76 4.28 6.16
CA HIS A 96 -10.48 5.46 6.98
C HIS A 96 -9.04 5.92 6.69
N TRP A 97 -8.87 6.95 5.89
CA TRP A 97 -7.57 7.49 5.49
C TRP A 97 -6.86 8.16 6.67
N ALA A 98 -5.61 7.78 6.94
CA ALA A 98 -4.86 8.26 8.09
C ALA A 98 -3.79 9.31 7.74
N GLY A 99 -3.08 9.15 6.62
CA GLY A 99 -2.07 10.14 6.20
C GLY A 99 -1.40 9.77 4.88
N GLU A 100 -0.95 10.77 4.12
CA GLU A 100 -0.21 10.60 2.87
C GLU A 100 1.29 10.48 3.16
N ILE A 101 1.87 9.32 2.88
CA ILE A 101 3.29 9.03 3.10
C ILE A 101 4.16 9.66 2.02
N MET A 102 3.77 9.48 0.75
CA MET A 102 4.52 9.96 -0.42
C MET A 102 3.63 10.08 -1.65
N GLN A 103 4.12 10.76 -2.68
CA GLN A 103 3.53 10.77 -4.00
C GLN A 103 4.34 9.92 -4.97
N ILE A 104 3.67 9.29 -5.93
CA ILE A 104 4.28 8.47 -6.96
C ILE A 104 3.75 8.83 -8.34
N GLN A 105 4.59 8.59 -9.35
CA GLN A 105 4.25 8.71 -10.74
C GLN A 105 4.56 7.40 -11.45
N TYR A 106 3.59 6.87 -12.21
CA TYR A 106 3.78 5.66 -12.99
C TYR A 106 4.17 5.98 -14.43
N HIS A 107 5.03 5.12 -14.98
CA HIS A 107 5.46 5.17 -16.37
C HIS A 107 5.28 3.81 -17.01
N LEU A 108 4.94 3.77 -18.29
CA LEU A 108 5.01 2.55 -19.10
C LEU A 108 6.45 2.32 -19.54
N TYR A 109 6.95 1.13 -19.28
CA TYR A 109 8.28 0.69 -19.67
C TYR A 109 8.20 -0.45 -20.69
N ARG A 110 9.14 -0.46 -21.64
CA ARG A 110 9.42 -1.53 -22.61
C ARG A 110 10.88 -1.92 -22.59
N LEU A 111 11.22 -3.03 -23.24
CA LEU A 111 12.62 -3.35 -23.57
C LEU A 111 13.09 -2.54 -24.77
N LYS A 112 14.29 -1.98 -24.74
CA LYS A 112 14.88 -1.25 -25.88
C LYS A 112 14.96 -2.12 -27.13
N ARG A 113 15.30 -3.41 -27.00
CA ARG A 113 15.40 -4.38 -28.10
C ARG A 113 14.05 -4.69 -28.80
N ARG A 114 12.92 -4.26 -28.23
CA ARG A 114 11.57 -4.43 -28.81
C ARG A 114 10.97 -3.04 -29.05
N PRO A 115 11.31 -2.40 -30.19
CA PRO A 115 10.78 -1.08 -30.51
C PRO A 115 9.26 -1.13 -30.67
N LEU A 116 8.55 -0.27 -29.96
CA LEU A 116 7.10 -0.13 -29.97
C LEU A 116 6.78 1.35 -30.23
N GLU A 117 5.77 1.61 -31.01
CA GLU A 117 5.28 2.96 -31.26
C GLU A 117 4.21 3.33 -30.22
N VAL A 118 4.66 3.89 -29.10
CA VAL A 118 3.79 4.40 -28.03
C VAL A 118 4.04 5.90 -27.91
N THR A 119 3.15 6.67 -28.50
CA THR A 119 3.21 8.15 -28.51
C THR A 119 2.27 8.78 -27.48
N ASP A 120 1.21 8.06 -27.11
CA ASP A 120 0.18 8.47 -26.16
C ASP A 120 -0.50 7.25 -25.50
N LEU A 121 -1.42 7.50 -24.59
CA LEU A 121 -2.14 6.43 -23.90
C LEU A 121 -3.04 5.59 -24.85
N PRO A 122 -3.78 6.16 -25.80
CA PRO A 122 -4.55 5.38 -26.79
C PRO A 122 -3.69 4.42 -27.61
N SER A 123 -2.52 4.82 -28.10
CA SER A 123 -1.63 3.97 -28.91
C SER A 123 -1.09 2.77 -28.13
N ALA A 124 -0.93 2.91 -26.81
CA ALA A 124 -0.51 1.81 -25.95
C ALA A 124 -1.54 0.65 -25.87
N ARG A 125 -2.82 0.86 -26.25
CA ARG A 125 -3.83 -0.21 -26.28
C ARG A 125 -3.54 -1.32 -27.30
N ALA A 126 -2.69 -1.04 -28.29
CA ALA A 126 -2.28 -2.06 -29.26
C ALA A 126 -1.47 -3.20 -28.62
N TYR A 127 -0.85 -2.96 -27.46
CA TYR A 127 0.14 -3.80 -26.83
C TYR A 127 -0.40 -4.53 -25.58
N THR A 128 0.23 -5.65 -25.23
CA THR A 128 -0.04 -6.38 -23.99
C THR A 128 0.65 -5.71 -22.81
N ILE A 129 -0.09 -5.48 -21.71
CA ILE A 129 0.44 -4.81 -20.51
C ILE A 129 0.36 -5.74 -19.31
N GLY A 130 1.51 -5.98 -18.64
CA GLY A 130 1.58 -6.71 -17.39
C GLY A 130 1.13 -5.83 -16.22
N VAL A 131 0.12 -6.27 -15.47
CA VAL A 131 -0.42 -5.53 -14.32
C VAL A 131 -0.62 -6.45 -13.12
N MET A 132 -0.66 -5.89 -11.92
CA MET A 132 -1.00 -6.65 -10.72
C MET A 132 -2.50 -6.67 -10.46
N ARG A 133 -2.97 -7.78 -9.86
CA ARG A 133 -4.38 -7.95 -9.49
C ARG A 133 -4.80 -6.91 -8.45
N ASP A 134 -5.95 -6.28 -8.69
CA ASP A 134 -6.60 -5.29 -7.81
C ASP A 134 -5.74 -4.04 -7.51
N ASP A 135 -4.66 -3.87 -8.28
CA ASP A 135 -3.78 -2.71 -8.20
C ASP A 135 -4.40 -1.48 -8.92
N VAL A 136 -4.01 -0.29 -8.46
CA VAL A 136 -4.48 0.97 -9.06
C VAL A 136 -4.16 1.08 -10.53
N ARG A 137 -3.01 0.55 -10.99
CA ARG A 137 -2.59 0.54 -12.41
C ARG A 137 -3.51 -0.31 -13.26
N GLN A 138 -3.93 -1.49 -12.75
CA GLN A 138 -4.91 -2.33 -13.41
C GLN A 138 -6.27 -1.63 -13.52
N GLN A 139 -6.74 -1.04 -12.41
CA GLN A 139 -8.02 -0.34 -12.35
C GLN A 139 -8.02 0.87 -13.31
N TYR A 140 -6.95 1.66 -13.29
CA TYR A 140 -6.77 2.81 -14.18
C TYR A 140 -6.79 2.40 -15.66
N LEU A 141 -5.96 1.45 -16.06
CA LEU A 141 -5.89 1.01 -17.46
C LEU A 141 -7.22 0.42 -17.94
N ARG A 142 -7.90 -0.36 -17.11
CA ARG A 142 -9.26 -0.85 -17.42
C ARG A 142 -10.25 0.30 -17.62
N SER A 143 -10.25 1.31 -16.78
CA SER A 143 -11.12 2.49 -16.91
C SER A 143 -10.86 3.28 -18.20
N LYS A 144 -9.63 3.17 -18.74
CA LYS A 144 -9.23 3.76 -20.02
C LYS A 144 -9.45 2.83 -21.23
N GLY A 145 -10.13 1.68 -21.04
CA GLY A 145 -10.52 0.78 -22.13
C GLY A 145 -9.41 -0.15 -22.62
N PHE A 146 -8.42 -0.47 -21.73
CA PHE A 146 -7.42 -1.48 -22.04
C PHE A 146 -7.98 -2.89 -21.76
N ASP A 147 -7.95 -3.77 -22.72
CA ASP A 147 -8.42 -5.17 -22.67
C ASP A 147 -7.27 -6.18 -22.67
N LYS A 148 -6.10 -5.82 -23.25
CA LYS A 148 -4.91 -6.68 -23.32
C LYS A 148 -4.07 -6.62 -22.04
N LEU A 149 -4.70 -6.85 -20.88
CA LEU A 149 -4.03 -6.85 -19.58
C LEU A 149 -3.69 -8.27 -19.13
N VAL A 150 -2.40 -8.54 -18.91
CA VAL A 150 -1.90 -9.80 -18.34
C VAL A 150 -1.72 -9.60 -16.84
N VAL A 151 -2.56 -10.29 -16.05
CA VAL A 151 -2.62 -10.08 -14.60
C VAL A 151 -1.71 -11.07 -13.88
N SER A 152 -0.89 -10.57 -12.97
CA SER A 152 -0.03 -11.36 -12.08
C SER A 152 -0.29 -11.03 -10.61
N ALA A 153 0.22 -11.87 -9.72
CA ALA A 153 0.10 -11.67 -8.28
C ALA A 153 1.18 -10.72 -7.73
N GLN A 154 2.35 -10.65 -8.39
CA GLN A 154 3.50 -9.88 -7.91
C GLN A 154 4.15 -9.07 -9.05
N PRO A 155 4.82 -7.93 -8.73
CA PRO A 155 5.50 -7.10 -9.72
C PRO A 155 6.58 -7.84 -10.48
N ILE A 156 7.36 -8.67 -9.79
CA ILE A 156 8.47 -9.46 -10.36
C ILE A 156 8.00 -10.41 -11.47
N ASP A 157 6.79 -10.97 -11.34
CA ASP A 157 6.24 -11.86 -12.36
C ASP A 157 5.94 -11.10 -13.65
N ASN A 158 5.39 -9.89 -13.54
CA ASN A 158 5.16 -9.04 -14.70
C ASN A 158 6.46 -8.58 -15.36
N PHE A 159 7.48 -8.28 -14.54
CA PHE A 159 8.79 -7.90 -15.06
C PHE A 159 9.47 -9.08 -15.80
N ARG A 160 9.42 -10.29 -15.26
CA ARG A 160 9.89 -11.50 -15.95
C ARG A 160 9.13 -11.77 -17.26
N LYS A 161 7.83 -11.53 -17.29
CA LYS A 161 7.02 -11.61 -18.53
C LYS A 161 7.45 -10.56 -19.55
N LEU A 162 7.82 -9.34 -19.12
CA LEU A 162 8.40 -8.34 -20.00
C LEU A 162 9.74 -8.84 -20.56
N LEU A 163 10.63 -9.35 -19.72
CA LEU A 163 11.95 -9.86 -20.14
C LEU A 163 11.83 -11.02 -21.13
N SER A 164 10.85 -11.90 -20.95
CA SER A 164 10.59 -13.04 -21.85
C SER A 164 9.74 -12.69 -23.08
N GLY A 165 9.21 -11.45 -23.15
CA GLY A 165 8.37 -11.01 -24.26
C GLY A 165 6.93 -11.52 -24.23
N GLN A 166 6.47 -12.04 -23.09
CA GLN A 166 5.05 -12.42 -22.88
C GLN A 166 4.16 -11.19 -22.70
N VAL A 167 4.71 -10.06 -22.26
CA VAL A 167 4.07 -8.75 -22.27
C VAL A 167 4.99 -7.75 -22.97
N ASP A 168 4.39 -6.70 -23.53
CA ASP A 168 5.09 -5.66 -24.27
C ASP A 168 5.48 -4.49 -23.37
N LEU A 169 4.63 -4.21 -22.37
CA LEU A 169 4.74 -3.06 -21.49
C LEU A 169 4.47 -3.47 -20.03
N VAL A 170 5.06 -2.71 -19.09
CA VAL A 170 4.72 -2.78 -17.67
C VAL A 170 4.64 -1.36 -17.09
N PRO A 171 3.63 -1.04 -16.26
CA PRO A 171 3.56 0.24 -15.55
C PRO A 171 4.33 0.15 -14.23
N LEU A 172 5.39 0.93 -14.09
CA LEU A 172 6.26 0.96 -12.91
C LEU A 172 6.54 2.41 -12.49
N THR A 173 6.89 2.62 -11.23
CA THR A 173 7.62 3.82 -10.82
C THR A 173 9.10 3.68 -11.22
N THR A 174 9.86 4.77 -11.15
CA THR A 174 11.31 4.71 -11.40
C THR A 174 12.02 3.78 -10.41
N ASP A 175 11.61 3.84 -9.13
CA ASP A 175 12.23 3.04 -8.07
C ASP A 175 11.83 1.56 -8.16
N ASP A 176 10.57 1.25 -8.54
CA ASP A 176 10.16 -0.13 -8.84
C ASP A 176 11.01 -0.71 -9.98
N ALA A 177 11.23 0.07 -11.04
CA ALA A 177 12.05 -0.37 -12.17
C ALA A 177 13.49 -0.68 -11.74
N ALA A 178 14.12 0.21 -10.97
CA ALA A 178 15.46 0.01 -10.44
C ALA A 178 15.56 -1.24 -9.55
N MET A 179 14.61 -1.42 -8.63
CA MET A 179 14.53 -2.60 -7.75
C MET A 179 14.41 -3.89 -8.57
N LEU A 180 13.49 -3.94 -9.54
CA LEU A 180 13.23 -5.13 -10.35
C LEU A 180 14.40 -5.48 -11.28
N CYS A 181 15.08 -4.47 -11.84
CA CYS A 181 16.32 -4.71 -12.59
C CYS A 181 17.38 -5.37 -11.70
N LYS A 182 17.60 -4.83 -10.49
CA LYS A 182 18.56 -5.39 -9.54
C LYS A 182 18.20 -6.81 -9.14
N GLU A 183 16.94 -7.06 -8.82
CA GLU A 183 16.46 -8.39 -8.38
C GLU A 183 16.60 -9.45 -9.46
N THR A 184 16.41 -9.06 -10.72
CA THR A 184 16.51 -9.99 -11.87
C THR A 184 17.89 -10.08 -12.49
N GLY A 185 18.85 -9.23 -12.06
CA GLY A 185 20.15 -9.11 -12.71
C GLY A 185 20.08 -8.49 -14.12
N PHE A 186 18.98 -7.79 -14.44
CA PHE A 186 18.79 -7.16 -15.74
C PHE A 186 19.43 -5.77 -15.76
N ASP A 187 20.13 -5.42 -16.86
CA ASP A 187 20.68 -4.09 -17.02
C ASP A 187 19.54 -3.08 -17.26
N CYS A 188 19.31 -2.22 -16.28
CA CYS A 188 18.28 -1.19 -16.37
C CYS A 188 18.50 -0.21 -17.53
N ALA A 189 19.73 -0.11 -18.07
CA ALA A 189 20.00 0.68 -19.26
C ALA A 189 19.24 0.16 -20.50
N ASP A 190 18.85 -1.12 -20.52
CA ASP A 190 18.05 -1.73 -21.59
C ASP A 190 16.53 -1.62 -21.37
N LEU A 191 16.10 -1.05 -20.25
CA LEU A 191 14.72 -0.68 -20.01
C LEU A 191 14.45 0.76 -20.48
N GLN A 192 13.38 0.96 -21.21
CA GLN A 192 13.02 2.29 -21.73
C GLN A 192 11.64 2.72 -21.26
N ARG A 193 11.57 3.88 -20.64
CA ARG A 193 10.32 4.59 -20.39
C ARG A 193 9.79 5.14 -21.71
N VAL A 194 8.51 4.85 -22.02
CA VAL A 194 7.87 5.27 -23.27
C VAL A 194 6.72 6.23 -23.04
N LEU A 195 6.06 6.17 -21.88
CA LEU A 195 4.94 7.06 -21.58
C LEU A 195 4.85 7.28 -20.07
N THR A 196 4.51 8.49 -19.66
CA THR A 196 4.12 8.80 -18.28
C THR A 196 2.60 8.73 -18.15
N LEU A 197 2.11 8.11 -17.09
CA LEU A 197 0.69 7.98 -16.80
C LEU A 197 0.25 9.11 -15.84
N ASP A 198 0.18 10.34 -16.34
CA ASP A 198 -0.03 11.54 -15.51
C ASP A 198 -1.31 11.46 -14.66
N GLU A 199 -2.40 10.96 -15.26
CA GLU A 199 -3.67 10.81 -14.54
C GLU A 199 -3.66 9.66 -13.51
N ALA A 200 -2.65 8.79 -13.52
CA ALA A 200 -2.44 7.77 -12.50
C ALA A 200 -1.47 8.22 -11.40
N THR A 201 -0.93 9.45 -11.49
CA THR A 201 -0.15 10.07 -10.42
C THR A 201 -1.03 10.21 -9.19
N THR A 202 -0.57 9.69 -8.06
CA THR A 202 -1.38 9.63 -6.84
C THR A 202 -0.51 9.62 -5.59
N GLY A 203 -1.10 10.04 -4.47
CA GLY A 203 -0.50 9.84 -3.16
C GLY A 203 -0.65 8.38 -2.70
N LEU A 204 0.38 7.89 -2.02
CA LEU A 204 0.35 6.64 -1.27
C LEU A 204 0.14 6.94 0.21
N TYR A 205 -0.87 6.31 0.78
CA TYR A 205 -1.40 6.61 2.10
C TYR A 205 -1.26 5.45 3.08
N MET A 206 -1.40 5.78 4.36
CA MET A 206 -1.89 4.86 5.38
C MET A 206 -3.41 4.93 5.42
N ALA A 207 -4.07 3.77 5.49
CA ALA A 207 -5.51 3.70 5.60
C ALA A 207 -5.94 2.52 6.48
N TYR A 208 -6.96 2.70 7.28
CA TYR A 208 -7.55 1.65 8.11
C TYR A 208 -8.79 1.05 7.46
N SER A 209 -9.03 -0.22 7.74
CA SER A 209 -10.31 -0.87 7.48
C SER A 209 -11.47 -0.08 8.12
N ARG A 210 -12.63 -0.09 7.47
CA ARG A 210 -13.85 0.61 7.94
C ARG A 210 -14.34 0.14 9.31
N GLN A 211 -13.96 -1.05 9.72
CA GLN A 211 -14.33 -1.65 11.01
C GLN A 211 -13.37 -1.22 12.15
N THR A 212 -12.32 -0.46 11.86
CA THR A 212 -11.40 0.05 12.88
C THR A 212 -12.07 1.18 13.67
N PRO A 213 -12.00 1.19 15.02
CA PRO A 213 -12.56 2.25 15.83
C PRO A 213 -12.02 3.63 15.43
N LEU A 214 -12.91 4.61 15.30
CA LEU A 214 -12.54 5.96 14.85
C LEU A 214 -11.51 6.64 15.78
N GLU A 215 -11.52 6.30 17.06
CA GLU A 215 -10.50 6.78 18.01
C GLU A 215 -9.08 6.38 17.59
N VAL A 216 -8.88 5.11 17.20
CA VAL A 216 -7.59 4.60 16.69
C VAL A 216 -7.17 5.38 15.45
N VAL A 217 -8.09 5.56 14.52
CA VAL A 217 -7.84 6.31 13.28
C VAL A 217 -7.45 7.77 13.57
N GLN A 218 -8.18 8.44 14.47
CA GLN A 218 -7.91 9.84 14.83
C GLN A 218 -6.57 10.02 15.54
N ARG A 219 -6.22 9.12 16.47
CA ARG A 219 -4.90 9.12 17.15
C ARG A 219 -3.78 8.94 16.15
N THR A 220 -3.91 7.99 15.23
CA THR A 220 -2.93 7.76 14.15
C THR A 220 -2.78 8.99 13.25
N ARG A 221 -3.90 9.59 12.81
CA ARG A 221 -3.89 10.79 11.98
C ARG A 221 -3.19 11.97 12.68
N GLN A 222 -3.53 12.24 13.92
CA GLN A 222 -2.90 13.32 14.69
C GLN A 222 -1.39 13.09 14.89
N ALA A 223 -0.98 11.86 15.16
CA ALA A 223 0.42 11.49 15.29
C ALA A 223 1.18 11.68 13.98
N PHE A 224 0.60 11.23 12.86
CA PHE A 224 1.19 11.40 11.53
C PHE A 224 1.34 12.87 11.15
N GLU A 225 0.32 13.70 11.35
CA GLU A 225 0.39 15.12 11.03
C GLU A 225 1.48 15.85 11.86
N LYS A 226 1.68 15.46 13.12
CA LYS A 226 2.80 15.97 13.94
C LYS A 226 4.16 15.56 13.35
N LEU A 227 4.35 14.28 12.99
CA LEU A 227 5.59 13.81 12.37
C LEU A 227 5.85 14.51 11.03
N LYS A 228 4.78 14.75 10.25
CA LYS A 228 4.86 15.48 8.97
C LYS A 228 5.27 16.95 9.19
N ALA A 229 4.66 17.63 10.15
CA ALA A 229 5.00 19.01 10.50
C ALA A 229 6.45 19.16 11.03
N GLU A 230 6.95 18.17 11.74
CA GLU A 230 8.35 18.09 12.20
C GLU A 230 9.35 17.75 11.05
N GLY A 231 8.83 17.47 9.83
CA GLY A 231 9.62 17.05 8.66
C GLY A 231 10.19 15.64 8.76
N LEU A 232 9.78 14.86 9.77
CA LEU A 232 10.32 13.51 9.99
C LEU A 232 9.89 12.55 8.87
N VAL A 233 8.64 12.63 8.42
CA VAL A 233 8.15 11.80 7.31
C VAL A 233 9.00 12.01 6.06
N LYS A 234 9.19 13.27 5.65
CA LYS A 234 10.01 13.62 4.48
C LYS A 234 11.44 13.10 4.60
N ARG A 235 12.13 13.44 5.71
CA ARG A 235 13.53 13.00 5.93
C ARG A 235 13.68 11.48 5.94
N THR A 236 12.70 10.77 6.49
CA THR A 236 12.73 9.30 6.51
C THR A 236 12.58 8.73 5.10
N MET A 237 11.62 9.22 4.33
CA MET A 237 11.40 8.73 2.96
C MET A 237 12.58 9.04 2.01
N GLU A 238 13.22 10.21 2.14
CA GLU A 238 14.38 10.62 1.33
C GLU A 238 15.64 9.76 1.56
N ARG A 239 15.73 9.02 2.66
CA ARG A 239 16.86 8.07 2.91
C ARG A 239 16.79 6.81 2.05
N GLY A 240 15.64 6.51 1.48
CA GLY A 240 15.40 5.31 0.67
C GLY A 240 15.31 5.57 -0.84
N SER A 241 15.62 6.80 -1.26
CA SER A 241 15.59 7.23 -2.67
C SER A 241 16.96 7.15 -3.31
#